data_c498ab691a70966d6b81381101c0b9f6
#
_entry.id   c498ab691a70966d6b81381101c0b9f6
#
_cell.length_a   1.000
_cell.length_b   1.000
_cell.length_c   1.000
_cell.angle_alpha   90.00
_cell.angle_beta   90.00
_cell.angle_gamma   90.00
#
_symmetry.space_group_name_H-M   'P 1'
#
loop_
_entity.id
_entity.type
_entity.pdbx_description
1 polymer ?
#
loop_
_entity_poly.entity_id
_entity_poly.type
_entity_poly.pdbx_seq_one_letter_code
_entity_poly.pdbx_strand_id
1 'polypeptide(L)'
;MNISSIVVKAVPEQMQPLLAELRAAGICDVHFHDAQGRIVVTIEGESVDEEMRKLKLIQGMPHVLSAALAYAYSEQEIAHARDRIEMLTDAVPESLKE
;
A
#
# COMPACT_ATOMS: atom_id res chain seq x y z
N MET A 1 3.07 9.77 14.57
CA MET A 1 2.62 9.45 13.22
C MET A 1 2.76 7.96 12.97
N ASN A 2 1.77 7.34 12.38
CA ASN A 2 1.80 5.92 12.02
C ASN A 2 1.64 5.78 10.51
N ILE A 3 2.25 4.73 9.96
CA ILE A 3 2.13 4.40 8.55
C ILE A 3 1.57 2.99 8.43
N SER A 4 0.58 2.83 7.56
CA SER A 4 -0.01 1.53 7.27
C SER A 4 0.15 1.20 5.79
N SER A 5 0.52 -0.04 5.52
CA SER A 5 0.64 -0.57 4.16
C SER A 5 -0.65 -1.26 3.78
N ILE A 6 -1.18 -0.90 2.62
CA ILE A 6 -2.45 -1.43 2.12
C ILE A 6 -2.19 -2.13 0.80
N VAL A 7 -2.70 -3.35 0.66
CA VAL A 7 -2.71 -4.06 -0.62
C VAL A 7 -4.08 -3.87 -1.25
N VAL A 8 -4.09 -3.21 -2.39
CA VAL A 8 -5.31 -2.95 -3.16
C VAL A 8 -5.35 -3.90 -4.34
N LYS A 9 -6.50 -4.53 -4.53
CA LYS A 9 -6.78 -5.32 -5.74
C LYS A 9 -7.78 -4.56 -6.58
N ALA A 10 -7.42 -4.36 -7.83
CA ALA A 10 -8.20 -3.54 -8.76
C ALA A 10 -8.53 -4.33 -10.03
N VAL A 11 -9.50 -3.83 -10.78
CA VAL A 11 -9.80 -4.33 -12.11
C VAL A 11 -8.62 -3.98 -13.01
N PRO A 12 -7.88 -4.98 -13.57
CA PRO A 12 -6.63 -4.69 -14.30
C PRO A 12 -6.80 -3.72 -15.47
N GLU A 13 -7.92 -3.80 -16.17
CA GLU A 13 -8.22 -2.93 -17.32
C GLU A 13 -8.47 -1.48 -16.92
N GLN A 14 -8.71 -1.23 -15.64
CA GLN A 14 -9.00 0.10 -15.10
C GLN A 14 -7.87 0.63 -14.21
N MET A 15 -6.68 0.05 -14.35
CA MET A 15 -5.53 0.41 -13.52
C MET A 15 -5.17 1.90 -13.63
N GLN A 16 -5.09 2.43 -14.84
CA GLN A 16 -4.66 3.81 -15.05
C GLN A 16 -5.64 4.83 -14.44
N PRO A 17 -6.95 4.72 -14.67
CA PRO A 17 -7.89 5.62 -14.00
C PRO A 17 -7.83 5.54 -12.48
N LEU A 18 -7.68 4.34 -11.93
CA LEU A 18 -7.60 4.16 -10.49
C LEU A 18 -6.33 4.77 -9.92
N LEU A 19 -5.19 4.56 -10.57
CA LEU A 19 -3.93 5.17 -10.11
C LEU A 19 -4.02 6.69 -10.09
N ALA A 20 -4.63 7.28 -11.12
CA ALA A 20 -4.85 8.72 -11.17
C ALA A 20 -5.73 9.19 -10.02
N GLU A 21 -6.78 8.44 -9.71
CA GLU A 21 -7.69 8.78 -8.63
C GLU A 21 -7.02 8.67 -7.25
N LEU A 22 -6.25 7.61 -7.03
CA LEU A 22 -5.49 7.44 -5.79
C LEU A 22 -4.52 8.59 -5.57
N ARG A 23 -3.82 9.00 -6.61
CA ARG A 23 -2.88 10.12 -6.52
C ARG A 23 -3.59 11.45 -6.29
N ALA A 24 -4.72 11.65 -6.97
CA ALA A 24 -5.48 12.90 -6.84
C ALA A 24 -6.14 13.03 -5.46
N ALA A 25 -6.51 11.92 -4.84
CA ALA A 25 -7.16 11.93 -3.53
C ALA A 25 -6.25 12.45 -2.41
N GLY A 26 -4.94 12.28 -2.55
CA GLY A 26 -3.98 12.79 -1.58
C GLY A 26 -4.02 12.12 -0.21
N ILE A 27 -4.60 10.93 -0.12
CA ILE A 27 -4.74 10.19 1.15
C ILE A 27 -3.77 9.02 1.27
N CYS A 28 -3.04 8.73 0.21
CA CYS A 28 -2.10 7.61 0.20
C CYS A 28 -0.97 7.88 -0.78
N ASP A 29 0.11 7.11 -0.62
CA ASP A 29 1.23 7.10 -1.55
C ASP A 29 1.27 5.76 -2.26
N VAL A 30 1.33 5.79 -3.60
CA VAL A 30 1.40 4.57 -4.41
C VAL A 30 2.88 4.20 -4.58
N HIS A 31 3.23 2.98 -4.16
CA HIS A 31 4.61 2.49 -4.23
C HIS A 31 4.83 1.44 -5.30
N PHE A 32 3.80 0.68 -5.62
CA PHE A 32 3.92 -0.44 -6.54
C PHE A 32 2.57 -0.72 -7.19
N HIS A 33 2.61 -1.14 -8.45
CA HIS A 33 1.44 -1.71 -9.12
C HIS A 33 1.90 -2.70 -10.18
N ASP A 34 1.06 -3.66 -10.53
CA ASP A 34 1.36 -4.62 -11.57
C ASP A 34 0.19 -4.79 -12.54
N ALA A 35 0.46 -5.55 -13.61
CA ALA A 35 -0.53 -5.76 -14.66
C ALA A 35 -1.70 -6.67 -14.23
N GLN A 36 -1.58 -7.30 -13.07
CA GLN A 36 -2.62 -8.18 -12.54
C GLN A 36 -3.64 -7.44 -11.68
N GLY A 37 -3.46 -6.15 -11.48
CA GLY A 37 -4.39 -5.34 -10.71
C GLY A 37 -4.00 -5.16 -9.25
N ARG A 38 -2.79 -5.53 -8.88
CA ARG A 38 -2.32 -5.33 -7.50
C ARG A 38 -1.65 -3.98 -7.37
N ILE A 39 -1.98 -3.27 -6.30
CA ILE A 39 -1.41 -1.97 -5.98
C ILE A 39 -1.00 -1.99 -4.51
N VAL A 40 0.20 -1.53 -4.21
CA VAL A 40 0.64 -1.36 -2.83
C VAL A 40 0.73 0.13 -2.54
N VAL A 41 -0.02 0.56 -1.54
CA VAL A 41 -0.04 1.95 -1.12
C VAL A 41 0.25 2.04 0.37
N THR A 42 0.71 3.21 0.82
CA THR A 42 0.83 3.51 2.24
C THR A 42 -0.08 4.68 2.59
N ILE A 43 -0.64 4.61 3.79
CA ILE A 43 -1.41 5.70 4.36
C ILE A 43 -0.76 6.13 5.66
N GLU A 44 -0.87 7.40 5.98
CA GLU A 44 -0.35 7.97 7.22
C GLU A 44 -1.51 8.48 8.06
N GLY A 45 -1.38 8.38 9.38
CA GLY A 45 -2.38 8.90 10.29
C GLY A 45 -1.81 9.13 11.67
N GLU A 46 -2.41 10.06 12.41
CA GLU A 46 -2.05 10.30 13.79
C GLU A 46 -2.72 9.31 14.73
N SER A 47 -3.74 8.60 14.26
CA SER A 47 -4.48 7.62 15.03
C SER A 47 -4.94 6.47 14.15
N VAL A 48 -5.31 5.36 14.78
CA VAL A 48 -5.89 4.20 14.08
C VAL A 48 -7.21 4.60 13.40
N ASP A 49 -8.01 5.44 14.04
CA ASP A 49 -9.27 5.89 13.45
C ASP A 49 -9.06 6.66 12.15
N GLU A 50 -8.04 7.51 12.08
CA GLU A 50 -7.70 8.24 10.87
C GLU A 50 -7.26 7.30 9.76
N GLU A 51 -6.41 6.33 10.09
CA GLU A 51 -5.95 5.33 9.12
C GLU A 51 -7.11 4.49 8.60
N MET A 52 -8.00 4.07 9.47
CA MET A 52 -9.17 3.27 9.08
C MET A 52 -10.13 4.07 8.20
N ARG A 53 -10.25 5.36 8.43
CA ARG A 53 -11.06 6.24 7.58
C ARG A 53 -10.49 6.28 6.16
N LYS A 54 -9.18 6.45 6.04
CA LYS A 54 -8.50 6.45 4.74
C LYS A 54 -8.63 5.11 4.03
N LEU A 55 -8.49 4.02 4.76
CA LEU A 55 -8.69 2.68 4.20
C LEU A 55 -10.11 2.52 3.62
N LYS A 56 -11.11 2.97 4.36
CA LYS A 56 -12.50 2.90 3.89
C LYS A 56 -12.73 3.75 2.64
N LEU A 57 -12.07 4.90 2.54
CA LEU A 57 -12.16 5.73 1.35
C LEU A 57 -11.59 4.99 0.13
N ILE A 58 -10.47 4.31 0.30
CA ILE A 58 -9.87 3.52 -0.77
C ILE A 58 -10.80 2.35 -1.16
N GLN A 59 -11.36 1.65 -0.18
CA GLN A 59 -12.29 0.55 -0.43
C GLN A 59 -13.53 0.97 -1.20
N GLY A 60 -13.93 2.22 -1.06
CA GLY A 60 -15.10 2.77 -1.77
C GLY A 60 -14.81 3.37 -3.13
N MET A 61 -13.55 3.38 -3.57
CA MET A 61 -13.21 3.95 -4.88
C MET A 61 -13.68 3.06 -6.03
N PRO A 62 -14.06 3.65 -7.18
CA PRO A 62 -14.37 2.87 -8.38
C PRO A 62 -13.19 2.00 -8.78
N HIS A 63 -13.48 0.81 -9.30
CA HIS A 63 -12.47 -0.13 -9.80
C HIS A 63 -11.65 -0.83 -8.72
N VAL A 64 -11.88 -0.55 -7.44
CA VAL A 64 -11.27 -1.28 -6.34
C VAL A 64 -12.12 -2.51 -6.02
N LEU A 65 -11.53 -3.68 -6.16
CA LEU A 65 -12.16 -4.96 -5.82
C LEU A 65 -12.02 -5.25 -4.34
N SER A 66 -10.87 -4.97 -3.79
CA SER A 66 -10.62 -5.10 -2.35
C SER A 66 -9.42 -4.25 -1.94
N ALA A 67 -9.40 -3.87 -0.69
CA ALA A 67 -8.25 -3.20 -0.09
C ALA A 67 -8.11 -3.71 1.34
N ALA A 68 -6.94 -4.20 1.68
CA ALA A 68 -6.69 -4.83 2.98
C ALA A 68 -5.40 -4.29 3.59
N LEU A 69 -5.45 -4.11 4.89
CA LEU A 69 -4.27 -3.73 5.68
C LEU A 69 -3.26 -4.87 5.66
N ALA A 70 -2.05 -4.60 5.21
CA ALA A 70 -0.96 -5.57 5.22
C ALA A 70 -0.10 -5.38 6.47
N TYR A 71 0.32 -4.15 6.74
CA TYR A 71 1.15 -3.82 7.89
C TYR A 71 0.84 -2.43 8.40
N ALA A 72 1.02 -2.25 9.72
CA ALA A 72 0.96 -0.95 10.36
C ALA A 72 2.27 -0.74 11.12
N TYR A 73 2.87 0.44 10.97
CA TYR A 73 4.14 0.77 11.59
C TYR A 73 4.03 2.06 12.39
N SER A 74 4.63 2.09 13.59
CA SER A 74 4.88 3.34 14.30
C SER A 74 6.18 3.98 13.78
N GLU A 75 6.45 5.21 14.16
CA GLU A 75 7.68 5.88 13.74
C GLU A 75 8.94 5.10 14.08
N GLN A 76 8.97 4.49 15.26
CA GLN A 76 10.12 3.69 15.67
C GLN A 76 10.27 2.42 14.84
N GLU A 77 9.15 1.80 14.49
CA GLU A 77 9.15 0.57 13.72
C GLU A 77 9.53 0.78 12.26
N ILE A 78 9.30 1.98 11.73
CA ILE A 78 9.62 2.30 10.33
C ILE A 78 11.11 2.12 10.05
N ALA A 79 11.98 2.61 10.93
CA ALA A 79 13.41 2.47 10.75
C ALA A 79 13.83 1.00 10.76
N HIS A 80 13.30 0.21 11.70
CA HIS A 80 13.59 -1.22 11.78
C HIS A 80 13.04 -1.99 10.59
N ALA A 81 11.85 -1.62 10.11
CA ALA A 81 11.24 -2.26 8.95
C ALA A 81 12.07 -2.01 7.69
N ARG A 82 12.59 -0.79 7.53
CA ARG A 82 13.44 -0.44 6.38
C ARG A 82 14.71 -1.28 6.37
N ASP A 83 15.39 -1.39 7.50
CA ASP A 83 16.60 -2.19 7.61
C ASP A 83 16.32 -3.66 7.33
N ARG A 84 15.20 -4.16 7.85
CA ARG A 84 14.78 -5.54 7.63
C ARG A 84 14.50 -5.83 6.16
N ILE A 85 13.86 -4.91 5.47
CA ILE A 85 13.56 -5.06 4.04
C ILE A 85 14.85 -5.12 3.23
N GLU A 86 15.82 -4.28 3.53
CA GLU A 86 17.11 -4.30 2.85
C GLU A 86 17.83 -5.62 3.07
N MET A 87 17.83 -6.13 4.30
CA MET A 87 18.43 -7.43 4.61
C MET A 87 17.73 -8.57 3.85
N LEU A 88 16.40 -8.54 3.81
CA LEU A 88 15.63 -9.57 3.12
C LEU A 88 15.87 -9.54 1.62
N THR A 89 16.05 -8.35 1.04
CA THR A 89 16.35 -8.21 -0.38
C THR A 89 17.67 -8.89 -0.72
N ASP A 90 18.69 -8.70 0.12
CA ASP A 90 19.99 -9.31 -0.08
C ASP A 90 19.97 -10.82 0.17
N ALA A 91 19.10 -11.29 1.05
CA ALA A 91 19.01 -12.68 1.45
C ALA A 91 18.04 -13.52 0.61
N VAL A 92 17.25 -12.90 -0.26
CA VAL A 92 16.26 -13.62 -1.08
C VAL A 92 16.97 -14.54 -2.08
N PRO A 93 16.65 -15.85 -2.10
CA PRO A 93 17.20 -16.77 -3.09
C PRO A 93 16.84 -16.34 -4.50
N GLU A 94 17.73 -16.61 -5.46
CA GLU A 94 17.50 -16.23 -6.85
C GLU A 94 16.21 -16.81 -7.41
N SER A 95 15.84 -17.99 -6.97
CA SER A 95 14.58 -18.63 -7.40
C SER A 95 13.35 -17.80 -7.04
N LEU A 96 13.43 -16.92 -6.05
CA LEU A 96 12.35 -16.06 -5.65
C LEU A 96 12.46 -14.65 -6.23
N LYS A 97 13.56 -14.32 -6.87
CA LYS A 97 13.77 -13.01 -7.50
C LYS A 97 13.23 -12.93 -8.91
N GLU A 98 12.90 -14.05 -9.48
CA GLU A 98 12.38 -14.14 -10.85
C GLU A 98 10.92 -13.71 -10.96
#